data_d988f5181a57a94f89456d65430e195c
#
_entry.id   d988f5181a57a94f89456d65430e195c
#
_cell.length_a   1.000
_cell.length_b   1.000
_cell.length_c   1.000
_cell.angle_alpha   90.00
_cell.angle_beta   90.00
_cell.angle_gamma   90.00
#
_symmetry.space_group_name_H-M   'P 1'
#
loop_
_entity.id
_entity.type
_entity.pdbx_description
1 polymer ?
#
loop_
_entity_poly.entity_id
_entity_poly.type
_entity_poly.pdbx_seq_one_letter_code
_entity_poly.pdbx_strand_id
1 'polypeptide(L)'
;MLPKERLRAEAQEAVGLLVERAKPLKPRTIILFGSYARGDFTESSDIDLCLIADRMPDDEFARRTLPDMQEIPKVRVMGFLPDEFLEYLRDMRFLAFDIVAEGIPICDDGLYRKIRGAFDDLVQKHGITKLPHGWRISKP
;
A
#
# COMPACT_ATOMS: atom_id res chain seq x y z
N MET A 1 -19.95 -13.31 -17.14
CA MET A 1 -18.73 -12.76 -16.49
C MET A 1 -18.07 -13.84 -15.67
N LEU A 2 -16.77 -14.05 -15.86
CA LEU A 2 -16.02 -15.01 -15.08
C LEU A 2 -15.92 -14.53 -13.62
N PRO A 3 -15.84 -15.46 -12.65
CA PRO A 3 -15.76 -15.07 -11.23
C PRO A 3 -14.63 -14.07 -10.92
N LYS A 4 -13.47 -14.27 -11.51
CA LYS A 4 -12.33 -13.38 -11.29
C LYS A 4 -12.55 -11.98 -11.86
N GLU A 5 -13.21 -11.89 -13.01
CA GLU A 5 -13.60 -10.61 -13.62
C GLU A 5 -14.58 -9.85 -12.73
N ARG A 6 -15.56 -10.57 -12.15
CA ARG A 6 -16.52 -9.99 -11.22
C ARG A 6 -15.82 -9.43 -9.98
N LEU A 7 -14.92 -10.22 -9.40
CA LEU A 7 -14.16 -9.79 -8.21
C LEU A 7 -13.32 -8.55 -8.51
N ARG A 8 -12.71 -8.51 -9.69
CA ARG A 8 -11.91 -7.35 -10.09
C ARG A 8 -12.77 -6.10 -10.26
N ALA A 9 -13.95 -6.26 -10.86
CA ALA A 9 -14.88 -5.14 -11.03
C ALA A 9 -15.38 -4.62 -9.68
N GLU A 10 -15.71 -5.53 -8.75
CA GLU A 10 -16.10 -5.16 -7.39
C GLU A 10 -14.98 -4.44 -6.66
N ALA A 11 -13.73 -4.89 -6.84
CA ALA A 11 -12.57 -4.25 -6.23
C ALA A 11 -12.35 -2.84 -6.78
N GLN A 12 -12.50 -2.65 -8.08
CA GLN A 12 -12.37 -1.32 -8.69
C GLN A 12 -13.40 -0.35 -8.14
N GLU A 13 -14.62 -0.82 -7.92
CA GLU A 13 -15.68 -0.01 -7.33
C GLU A 13 -15.34 0.36 -5.88
N ALA A 14 -14.88 -0.61 -5.08
CA ALA A 14 -14.49 -0.37 -3.69
C ALA A 14 -13.32 0.60 -3.59
N VAL A 15 -12.32 0.46 -4.46
CA VAL A 15 -11.16 1.37 -4.53
C VAL A 15 -11.63 2.80 -4.87
N GLY A 16 -12.56 2.93 -5.81
CA GLY A 16 -13.13 4.23 -6.17
C GLY A 16 -13.79 4.92 -4.98
N LEU A 17 -14.54 4.16 -4.17
CA LEU A 17 -15.14 4.70 -2.95
C LEU A 17 -14.08 5.15 -1.95
N LEU A 18 -13.02 4.36 -1.79
CA LEU A 18 -11.91 4.71 -0.87
C LEU A 18 -11.26 6.00 -1.32
N VAL A 19 -10.96 6.15 -2.62
CA VAL A 19 -10.34 7.36 -3.16
C VAL A 19 -11.19 8.59 -2.85
N GLU A 20 -12.51 8.50 -3.03
CA GLU A 20 -13.42 9.61 -2.70
C GLU A 20 -13.39 9.94 -1.22
N ARG A 21 -13.47 8.95 -0.35
CA ARG A 21 -13.44 9.15 1.10
C ARG A 21 -12.11 9.70 1.60
N ALA A 22 -11.03 9.41 0.90
CA ALA A 22 -9.69 9.85 1.29
C ALA A 22 -9.40 11.31 0.95
N LYS A 23 -10.18 11.95 0.09
CA LYS A 23 -9.92 13.32 -0.36
C LYS A 23 -9.67 14.34 0.77
N PRO A 24 -10.45 14.34 1.87
CA PRO A 24 -10.18 15.28 2.96
C PRO A 24 -8.82 15.12 3.61
N LEU A 25 -8.19 13.95 3.50
CA LEU A 25 -6.87 13.68 4.06
C LEU A 25 -5.74 14.20 3.16
N LYS A 26 -6.06 14.71 1.99
CA LYS A 26 -5.08 15.20 0.99
C LYS A 26 -4.06 14.12 0.64
N PRO A 27 -4.51 13.08 -0.08
CA PRO A 27 -3.62 11.98 -0.44
C PRO A 27 -2.52 12.43 -1.40
N ARG A 28 -1.31 11.95 -1.13
CA ARG A 28 -0.14 12.13 -1.99
C ARG A 28 0.03 10.93 -2.90
N THR A 29 -0.23 9.74 -2.38
CA THR A 29 -0.28 8.52 -3.19
C THR A 29 -1.14 7.48 -2.47
N ILE A 30 -1.85 6.69 -3.25
CA ILE A 30 -2.61 5.55 -2.77
C ILE A 30 -2.11 4.34 -3.56
N ILE A 31 -1.61 3.33 -2.86
CA ILE A 31 -0.96 2.18 -3.47
C ILE A 31 -1.78 0.92 -3.17
N LEU A 32 -2.22 0.25 -4.23
CA LEU A 32 -2.83 -1.08 -4.12
C LEU A 32 -1.70 -2.09 -3.99
N PHE A 33 -1.76 -2.95 -2.99
CA PHE A 33 -0.76 -4.01 -2.80
C PHE A 33 -1.44 -5.32 -2.41
N GLY A 34 -0.66 -6.36 -2.12
CA GLY A 34 -1.22 -7.66 -1.77
C GLY A 34 -1.77 -8.41 -2.97
N SER A 35 -2.69 -9.33 -2.72
CA SER A 35 -3.15 -10.29 -3.75
C SER A 35 -3.82 -9.63 -4.96
N TYR A 36 -4.56 -8.54 -4.75
CA TYR A 36 -5.20 -7.84 -5.88
C TYR A 36 -4.18 -7.13 -6.77
N ALA A 37 -3.04 -6.71 -6.21
CA ALA A 37 -1.96 -6.13 -7.01
C ALA A 37 -1.19 -7.22 -7.77
N ARG A 38 -0.94 -8.36 -7.12
CA ARG A 38 -0.25 -9.50 -7.75
C ARG A 38 -1.10 -10.25 -8.77
N GLY A 39 -2.42 -10.25 -8.59
CA GLY A 39 -3.35 -10.97 -9.47
C GLY A 39 -3.73 -12.37 -8.98
N ASP A 40 -3.25 -12.79 -7.80
CA ASP A 40 -3.54 -14.11 -7.22
C ASP A 40 -4.68 -14.10 -6.19
N PHE A 41 -5.56 -13.10 -6.27
CA PHE A 41 -6.67 -12.93 -5.36
C PHE A 41 -7.78 -13.96 -5.56
N THR A 42 -8.53 -14.21 -4.49
CA THR A 42 -9.70 -15.10 -4.44
C THR A 42 -10.87 -14.35 -3.81
N GLU A 43 -12.02 -15.01 -3.68
CA GLU A 43 -13.20 -14.42 -3.04
C GLU A 43 -12.94 -14.03 -1.58
N SER A 44 -12.02 -14.70 -0.90
CA SER A 44 -11.71 -14.41 0.50
C SER A 44 -10.59 -13.37 0.66
N SER A 45 -10.02 -12.87 -0.42
CA SER A 45 -8.95 -11.89 -0.37
C SER A 45 -9.46 -10.52 0.04
N ASP A 46 -8.67 -9.82 0.88
CA ASP A 46 -8.89 -8.41 1.18
C ASP A 46 -8.28 -7.54 0.07
N ILE A 47 -8.81 -6.33 -0.06
CA ILE A 47 -8.26 -5.32 -0.96
C ILE A 47 -7.36 -4.45 -0.11
N ASP A 48 -6.03 -4.63 -0.25
CA ASP A 48 -5.05 -3.96 0.58
C ASP A 48 -4.59 -2.64 -0.06
N LEU A 49 -4.76 -1.55 0.67
CA LEU A 49 -4.41 -0.22 0.21
C LEU A 49 -3.52 0.49 1.23
N CYS A 50 -2.49 1.16 0.73
CA CYS A 50 -1.62 2.03 1.51
C CYS A 50 -1.93 3.47 1.11
N LEU A 51 -2.41 4.26 2.07
CA LEU A 51 -2.76 5.66 1.86
C LEU A 51 -1.68 6.53 2.50
N ILE A 52 -0.97 7.28 1.68
CA ILE A 52 0.04 8.24 2.16
C ILE A 52 -0.50 9.63 1.87
N ALA A 53 -0.73 10.40 2.92
CA ALA A 53 -1.42 11.67 2.84
C ALA A 53 -0.83 12.70 3.79
N ASP A 54 -1.04 13.98 3.46
CA ASP A 54 -0.54 15.09 4.28
C ASP A 54 -1.32 15.28 5.57
N ARG A 55 -2.56 14.80 5.63
CA ARG A 55 -3.42 14.88 6.81
C ARG A 55 -3.77 13.47 7.27
N MET A 56 -3.47 13.20 8.54
CA MET A 56 -3.71 11.90 9.17
C MET A 56 -4.08 12.11 10.63
N PRO A 57 -4.79 11.15 11.25
CA PRO A 57 -4.99 11.18 12.70
C PRO A 57 -3.64 11.26 13.42
N ASP A 58 -3.60 11.96 14.57
CA ASP A 58 -2.37 12.14 15.34
C ASP A 58 -1.86 10.82 15.93
N ASP A 59 -2.76 9.95 16.31
CA ASP A 59 -2.43 8.66 16.92
C ASP A 59 -1.96 7.66 15.85
N GLU A 60 -0.80 7.04 16.08
CA GLU A 60 -0.22 6.08 15.14
C GLU A 60 -1.12 4.86 14.90
N PHE A 61 -1.76 4.35 15.96
CA PHE A 61 -2.68 3.23 15.82
C PHE A 61 -3.86 3.61 14.92
N ALA A 62 -4.42 4.81 15.11
CA ALA A 62 -5.51 5.30 14.27
C ALA A 62 -5.09 5.46 12.82
N ARG A 63 -3.84 5.89 12.56
CA ARG A 63 -3.32 5.98 11.18
C ARG A 63 -3.19 4.60 10.54
N ARG A 64 -2.68 3.62 11.28
CA ARG A 64 -2.45 2.27 10.73
C ARG A 64 -3.74 1.51 10.50
N THR A 65 -4.79 1.81 11.24
CA THR A 65 -6.06 1.10 11.11
C THR A 65 -7.11 1.85 10.32
N LEU A 66 -7.08 3.19 10.33
CA LEU A 66 -8.04 4.06 9.64
C LEU A 66 -9.46 3.48 9.70
N PRO A 67 -10.07 3.40 10.90
CA PRO A 67 -11.33 2.66 11.08
C PRO A 67 -12.45 3.13 10.15
N ASP A 68 -12.55 4.45 9.89
CA ASP A 68 -13.59 4.99 9.00
C ASP A 68 -13.46 4.49 7.57
N MET A 69 -12.25 4.18 7.14
CA MET A 69 -11.98 3.65 5.79
C MET A 69 -12.24 2.15 5.69
N GLN A 70 -12.26 1.44 6.82
CA GLN A 70 -12.51 0.00 6.85
C GLN A 70 -13.99 -0.36 6.67
N GLU A 71 -14.89 0.62 6.63
CA GLU A 71 -16.32 0.39 6.41
C GLU A 71 -16.63 -0.10 4.99
N ILE A 72 -15.72 0.13 4.05
CA ILE A 72 -15.88 -0.34 2.67
C ILE A 72 -15.63 -1.84 2.66
N PRO A 73 -16.58 -2.67 2.16
CA PRO A 73 -16.41 -4.12 2.18
C PRO A 73 -15.10 -4.59 1.57
N LYS A 74 -14.42 -5.51 2.26
CA LYS A 74 -13.15 -6.12 1.87
C LYS A 74 -11.94 -5.18 1.84
N VAL A 75 -12.12 -3.88 2.04
CA VAL A 75 -11.01 -2.94 2.02
C VAL A 75 -10.26 -2.94 3.36
N ARG A 76 -8.95 -3.05 3.28
CA ARG A 76 -8.04 -2.86 4.41
C ARG A 76 -7.07 -1.76 4.02
N VAL A 77 -7.09 -0.66 4.77
CA VAL A 77 -6.26 0.49 4.45
C VAL A 77 -5.36 0.84 5.62
N MET A 78 -4.08 1.06 5.30
CA MET A 78 -3.08 1.57 6.24
C MET A 78 -2.73 2.99 5.85
N GLY A 79 -2.66 3.90 6.81
CA GLY A 79 -2.34 5.29 6.57
C GLY A 79 -0.98 5.69 7.09
N PHE A 80 -0.30 6.56 6.35
CA PHE A 80 1.01 7.10 6.71
C PHE A 80 1.08 8.57 6.31
N LEU A 81 1.80 9.35 7.10
CA LEU A 81 2.33 10.63 6.63
C LEU A 81 3.50 10.34 5.68
N PRO A 82 3.82 11.22 4.72
CA PRO A 82 4.91 10.96 3.76
C PRO A 82 6.25 10.61 4.42
N ASP A 83 6.70 11.41 5.38
CA ASP A 83 7.97 11.15 6.06
C ASP A 83 7.91 9.88 6.90
N GLU A 84 6.76 9.58 7.45
CA GLU A 84 6.53 8.38 8.25
C GLU A 84 6.69 7.12 7.41
N PHE A 85 6.17 7.12 6.18
CA PHE A 85 6.34 5.96 5.30
C PHE A 85 7.80 5.77 4.90
N LEU A 86 8.51 6.84 4.60
CA LEU A 86 9.94 6.76 4.27
C LEU A 86 10.75 6.21 5.44
N GLU A 87 10.41 6.61 6.66
CA GLU A 87 11.06 6.06 7.86
C GLU A 87 10.75 4.58 8.03
N TYR A 88 9.50 4.19 7.84
CA TYR A 88 9.05 2.80 7.88
C TYR A 88 9.83 1.94 6.88
N LEU A 89 10.05 2.47 5.68
CA LEU A 89 10.83 1.82 4.63
C LEU A 89 12.32 1.70 5.04
N ARG A 90 12.91 2.80 5.56
CA ARG A 90 14.31 2.82 6.00
C ARG A 90 14.56 1.93 7.19
N ASP A 91 13.55 1.67 8.00
CA ASP A 91 13.60 0.73 9.11
C ASP A 91 13.56 -0.74 8.63
N MET A 92 13.61 -0.96 7.32
CA MET A 92 13.68 -2.29 6.73
C MET A 92 12.47 -3.16 7.05
N ARG A 93 11.29 -2.56 7.09
CA ARG A 93 10.03 -3.28 7.31
C ARG A 93 9.65 -4.04 6.04
N PHE A 94 9.46 -5.35 6.17
CA PHE A 94 9.14 -6.20 5.01
C PHE A 94 7.82 -5.82 4.36
N LEU A 95 6.84 -5.38 5.16
CA LEU A 95 5.57 -4.90 4.60
C LEU A 95 5.79 -3.67 3.71
N ALA A 96 6.68 -2.76 4.11
CA ALA A 96 7.02 -1.61 3.27
C ALA A 96 7.62 -2.06 1.94
N PHE A 97 8.48 -3.07 1.96
CA PHE A 97 9.06 -3.64 0.74
C PHE A 97 7.97 -4.22 -0.17
N ASP A 98 7.02 -4.97 0.40
CA ASP A 98 5.89 -5.52 -0.36
C ASP A 98 5.07 -4.41 -1.00
N ILE A 99 4.75 -3.37 -0.25
CA ILE A 99 3.96 -2.24 -0.73
C ILE A 99 4.64 -1.58 -1.92
N VAL A 100 5.95 -1.33 -1.85
CA VAL A 100 6.67 -0.63 -2.90
C VAL A 100 6.96 -1.54 -4.09
N ALA A 101 7.44 -2.76 -3.84
CA ALA A 101 7.88 -3.66 -4.91
C ALA A 101 6.72 -4.23 -5.72
N GLU A 102 5.62 -4.59 -5.06
CA GLU A 102 4.46 -5.21 -5.70
C GLU A 102 3.34 -4.22 -5.97
N GLY A 103 3.42 -3.04 -5.37
CA GLY A 103 2.33 -2.08 -5.37
C GLY A 103 2.06 -1.42 -6.71
N ILE A 104 0.80 -1.06 -6.89
CA ILE A 104 0.32 -0.32 -8.06
C ILE A 104 -0.23 1.01 -7.57
N PRO A 105 0.38 2.15 -7.93
CA PRO A 105 -0.17 3.44 -7.54
C PRO A 105 -1.49 3.68 -8.25
N ILE A 106 -2.54 3.96 -7.47
CA ILE A 106 -3.89 4.23 -7.97
C ILE A 106 -4.06 5.74 -8.20
N CYS A 107 -3.57 6.52 -7.25
CA CYS A 107 -3.66 7.97 -7.25
C CYS A 107 -2.30 8.46 -6.76
N ASP A 108 -1.64 9.33 -7.51
CA ASP A 108 -0.25 9.68 -7.21
C ASP A 108 0.09 11.08 -7.73
N ASP A 109 0.81 11.85 -6.92
CA ASP A 109 1.28 13.18 -7.29
C ASP A 109 2.78 13.21 -7.64
N GLY A 110 3.39 12.04 -7.76
CA GLY A 110 4.84 11.90 -7.98
C GLY A 110 5.58 11.35 -6.77
N LEU A 111 4.94 11.26 -5.61
CA LEU A 111 5.57 10.75 -4.40
C LEU A 111 6.01 9.28 -4.54
N TYR A 112 5.23 8.47 -5.26
CA TYR A 112 5.57 7.06 -5.46
C TYR A 112 6.95 6.89 -6.09
N ARG A 113 7.31 7.74 -7.03
CA ARG A 113 8.63 7.71 -7.67
C ARG A 113 9.76 7.93 -6.66
N LYS A 114 9.57 8.86 -5.73
CA LYS A 114 10.55 9.11 -4.67
C LYS A 114 10.68 7.91 -3.75
N ILE A 115 9.55 7.32 -3.38
CA ILE A 115 9.52 6.13 -2.52
C ILE A 115 10.23 4.98 -3.23
N ARG A 116 9.95 4.78 -4.50
CA ARG A 116 10.58 3.72 -5.30
C ARG A 116 12.09 3.92 -5.40
N GLY A 117 12.54 5.16 -5.60
CA GLY A 117 13.95 5.49 -5.61
C GLY A 117 14.63 5.18 -4.29
N ALA A 118 13.99 5.53 -3.16
CA ALA A 118 14.50 5.22 -1.83
C ALA A 118 14.60 3.71 -1.62
N PHE A 119 13.62 2.95 -2.07
CA PHE A 119 13.64 1.49 -1.99
C PHE A 119 14.78 0.90 -2.83
N ASP A 120 14.95 1.37 -4.07
CA ASP A 120 16.00 0.89 -4.95
C ASP A 120 17.40 1.15 -4.35
N ASP A 121 17.59 2.30 -3.71
CA ASP A 121 18.83 2.61 -3.01
C ASP A 121 19.10 1.63 -1.85
N LEU A 122 18.06 1.29 -1.09
CA LEU A 122 18.18 0.31 0.00
C LEU A 122 18.51 -1.08 -0.55
N VAL A 123 17.89 -1.47 -1.67
CA VAL A 123 18.17 -2.74 -2.33
C VAL A 123 19.65 -2.87 -2.69
N GLN A 124 20.22 -1.82 -3.27
CA GLN A 124 21.65 -1.81 -3.62
C GLN A 124 22.54 -1.82 -2.39
N LYS A 125 22.22 -0.96 -1.42
CA LYS A 125 23.06 -0.81 -0.23
C LYS A 125 23.08 -2.05 0.64
N HIS A 126 21.95 -2.72 0.81
CA HIS A 126 21.78 -3.81 1.76
C HIS A 126 21.62 -5.19 1.10
N GLY A 127 21.63 -5.26 -0.22
CA GLY A 127 21.47 -6.53 -0.93
C GLY A 127 20.13 -7.18 -0.61
N ILE A 128 19.04 -6.43 -0.78
CA ILE A 128 17.69 -6.90 -0.49
C ILE A 128 17.19 -7.74 -1.65
N THR A 129 16.73 -8.95 -1.37
CA THR A 129 16.25 -9.91 -2.38
C THR A 129 14.88 -10.45 -1.99
N LYS A 130 13.96 -10.47 -2.96
CA LYS A 130 12.64 -11.07 -2.77
C LYS A 130 12.75 -12.58 -2.74
N LEU A 131 12.14 -13.22 -1.74
CA LEU A 131 12.01 -14.67 -1.62
C LEU A 131 10.57 -15.07 -1.91
N PRO A 132 10.27 -16.38 -2.13
CA PRO A 132 8.89 -16.83 -2.27
C PRO A 132 7.99 -16.41 -1.10
N HIS A 133 8.54 -16.37 0.11
CA HIS A 133 7.82 -15.97 1.32
C HIS A 133 8.70 -14.99 2.11
N GLY A 134 8.64 -13.71 1.75
CA GLY A 134 9.35 -12.66 2.46
C GLY A 134 10.59 -12.15 1.73
N TRP A 135 11.57 -11.71 2.50
CA TRP A 135 12.71 -10.97 1.99
C TRP A 135 14.00 -11.41 2.67
N ARG A 136 15.10 -11.29 1.97
CA ARG A 136 16.44 -11.51 2.52
C ARG A 136 17.26 -10.25 2.42
N ILE A 137 17.94 -9.90 3.51
CA ILE A 137 18.85 -8.77 3.57
C ILE A 137 20.25 -9.34 3.73
N SER A 138 21.09 -9.19 2.68
CA SER A 138 22.44 -9.79 2.64
C SER A 138 23.49 -8.95 3.35
N LYS A 139 23.27 -7.64 3.44
CA LYS A 139 24.23 -6.69 4.02
C LYS A 139 23.53 -5.80 5.03
N PRO A 140 23.13 -6.34 6.18
CA PRO A 140 22.46 -5.51 7.19
C PRO A 140 23.42 -4.48 7.79
#